data_19e01bdb654f87bdd51c8c6725355e38
#
_entry.id   19e01bdb654f87bdd51c8c6725355e38
#
_cell.length_a   1.000
_cell.length_b   1.000
_cell.length_c   1.000
_cell.angle_alpha   90.00
_cell.angle_beta   90.00
_cell.angle_gamma   90.00
#
_symmetry.space_group_name_H-M   'P 1'
#
loop_
_entity.id
_entity.type
_entity.pdbx_description
1 polymer ?
#
loop_
_entity_poly.entity_id
_entity_poly.type
_entity_poly.pdbx_seq_one_letter_code
_entity_poly.pdbx_strand_id
1 'polypeptide(L)'
;MSAIEYLTQFLKSARQEKNLSQRALSLKTGIQQTQISRIENGQADLRVSTLVELARALDLELMLIPRSLFPAVNSITQKKSTGDTGSIAPGPAYQLGNEADDE
;
A
#
# COMPACT_ATOMS: atom_id res chain seq x y z
N MET A 1 14.86 -8.94 4.90
CA MET A 1 13.82 -7.98 5.32
C MET A 1 12.52 -8.70 5.52
N SER A 2 11.87 -8.49 6.60
CA SER A 2 10.60 -9.15 6.85
C SER A 2 9.48 -8.45 6.10
N ALA A 3 8.35 -9.11 6.00
CA ALA A 3 7.20 -8.52 5.32
C ALA A 3 6.74 -7.26 6.02
N ILE A 4 6.83 -7.22 7.35
CA ILE A 4 6.43 -6.05 8.10
C ILE A 4 7.36 -4.89 7.81
N GLU A 5 8.65 -5.15 7.73
CA GLU A 5 9.60 -4.09 7.41
C GLU A 5 9.37 -3.55 6.01
N TYR A 6 9.03 -4.44 5.09
CA TYR A 6 8.77 -4.01 3.73
C TYR A 6 7.55 -3.09 3.71
N LEU A 7 6.49 -3.46 4.42
CA LEU A 7 5.29 -2.66 4.47
C LEU A 7 5.53 -1.30 5.11
N THR A 8 6.28 -1.27 6.22
CA THR A 8 6.49 -0.01 6.90
C THR A 8 7.35 0.93 6.08
N GLN A 9 8.33 0.40 5.35
CA GLN A 9 9.13 1.23 4.49
C GLN A 9 8.33 1.72 3.29
N PHE A 10 7.44 0.87 2.79
CA PHE A 10 6.60 1.27 1.68
C PHE A 10 5.69 2.42 2.09
N LEU A 11 5.12 2.36 3.29
CA LEU A 11 4.26 3.42 3.79
C LEU A 11 5.05 4.72 3.95
N LYS A 12 6.26 4.63 4.46
CA LYS A 12 7.08 5.81 4.63
C LYS A 12 7.41 6.45 3.29
N SER A 13 7.77 5.63 2.32
CA SER A 13 8.10 6.14 1.00
C SER A 13 6.89 6.78 0.34
N ALA A 14 5.73 6.17 0.49
CA ALA A 14 4.51 6.72 -0.09
C ALA A 14 4.17 8.07 0.54
N ARG A 15 4.38 8.18 1.85
CA ARG A 15 4.15 9.45 2.53
C ARG A 15 5.08 10.53 1.98
N GLN A 16 6.34 10.17 1.82
CA GLN A 16 7.34 11.13 1.34
C GLN A 16 7.05 11.55 -0.10
N GLU A 17 6.58 10.62 -0.91
CA GLU A 17 6.24 10.95 -2.29
C GLU A 17 5.09 11.92 -2.37
N LYS A 18 4.22 11.92 -1.37
CA LYS A 18 3.13 12.86 -1.35
C LYS A 18 3.51 14.15 -0.63
N ASN A 19 4.76 14.28 -0.24
CA ASN A 19 5.27 15.46 0.45
C ASN A 19 4.53 15.73 1.76
N LEU A 20 4.15 14.67 2.44
CA LEU A 20 3.48 14.80 3.72
C LEU A 20 4.46 14.54 4.85
N SER A 21 4.44 15.37 5.87
CA SER A 21 5.21 15.09 7.07
C SER A 21 4.49 14.06 7.91
N GLN A 22 5.15 13.49 8.88
CA GLN A 22 4.48 12.60 9.82
C GLN A 22 3.37 13.34 10.54
N ARG A 23 3.60 14.60 10.85
CA ARG A 23 2.58 15.38 11.53
C ARG A 23 1.36 15.59 10.65
N ALA A 24 1.59 15.89 9.37
CA ALA A 24 0.48 16.08 8.46
C ALA A 24 -0.33 14.79 8.31
N LEU A 25 0.36 13.66 8.25
CA LEU A 25 -0.33 12.39 8.16
C LEU A 25 -1.09 12.10 9.44
N SER A 26 -0.52 12.48 10.58
CA SER A 26 -1.21 12.31 11.86
C SER A 26 -2.51 13.11 11.88
N LEU A 27 -2.46 14.33 11.41
CA LEU A 27 -3.66 15.16 11.37
C LEU A 27 -4.70 14.60 10.43
N LYS A 28 -4.25 14.00 9.34
CA LYS A 28 -5.19 13.48 8.35
C LYS A 28 -5.86 12.19 8.81
N THR A 29 -5.18 11.40 9.60
CA THR A 29 -5.70 10.09 10.00
C THR A 29 -6.23 10.02 11.41
N GLY A 30 -5.80 10.95 12.26
CA GLY A 30 -6.15 10.86 13.68
C GLY A 30 -5.22 9.93 14.45
N ILE A 31 -4.22 9.35 13.79
CA ILE A 31 -3.26 8.49 14.47
C ILE A 31 -2.15 9.38 15.01
N GLN A 32 -1.73 9.16 16.24
CA GLN A 32 -0.72 10.00 16.84
C GLN A 32 0.59 9.96 16.08
N GLN A 33 1.25 11.08 16.01
CA GLN A 33 2.50 11.15 15.26
C GLN A 33 3.55 10.20 15.82
N THR A 34 3.61 10.05 17.14
CA THR A 34 4.57 9.13 17.74
C THR A 34 4.30 7.71 17.28
N GLN A 35 3.05 7.36 17.10
CA GLN A 35 2.69 6.04 16.64
C GLN A 35 3.13 5.86 15.18
N ILE A 36 2.93 6.86 14.36
CA ILE A 36 3.34 6.80 12.96
C ILE A 36 4.86 6.65 12.89
N SER A 37 5.58 7.41 13.72
CA SER A 37 7.02 7.33 13.73
C SER A 37 7.49 5.93 14.10
N ARG A 38 6.86 5.34 15.11
CA ARG A 38 7.26 4.00 15.55
C ARG A 38 6.95 2.95 14.49
N ILE A 39 5.83 3.11 13.80
CA ILE A 39 5.48 2.19 12.74
C ILE A 39 6.50 2.30 11.61
N GLU A 40 6.82 3.50 11.19
CA GLU A 40 7.75 3.69 10.07
C GLU A 40 9.15 3.18 10.42
N ASN A 41 9.50 3.18 11.69
CA ASN A 41 10.80 2.68 12.09
C ASN A 41 10.78 1.21 12.45
N GLY A 42 9.66 0.56 12.26
CA GLY A 42 9.57 -0.87 12.54
C GLY A 42 9.56 -1.18 14.02
N GLN A 43 9.23 -0.22 14.87
CA GLN A 43 9.29 -0.41 16.30
C GLN A 43 7.97 -0.76 16.95
N ALA A 44 6.91 -0.85 16.20
CA ALA A 44 5.62 -1.14 16.77
C ALA A 44 4.90 -2.13 15.88
N ASP A 45 4.04 -2.94 16.49
CA ASP A 45 3.22 -3.84 15.71
C ASP A 45 2.21 -3.01 14.96
N LEU A 46 1.92 -3.43 13.74
CA LEU A 46 1.03 -2.69 12.88
C LEU A 46 -0.30 -3.41 12.82
N ARG A 47 -1.33 -2.80 13.37
CA ARG A 47 -2.65 -3.39 13.31
C ARG A 47 -3.20 -3.21 11.90
N VAL A 48 -4.01 -4.18 11.47
CA VAL A 48 -4.61 -4.10 10.14
C VAL A 48 -5.45 -2.84 10.01
N SER A 49 -6.21 -2.48 11.04
CA SER A 49 -7.04 -1.28 10.96
C SER A 49 -6.17 -0.03 10.78
N THR A 50 -5.04 0.03 11.47
CA THR A 50 -4.13 1.16 11.33
C THR A 50 -3.51 1.18 9.93
N LEU A 51 -3.15 0.02 9.43
CA LEU A 51 -2.58 -0.09 8.10
C LEU A 51 -3.58 0.42 7.04
N VAL A 52 -4.84 0.05 7.17
CA VAL A 52 -5.86 0.48 6.23
C VAL A 52 -6.04 2.00 6.29
N GLU A 53 -6.04 2.56 7.51
CA GLU A 53 -6.18 4.00 7.65
C GLU A 53 -5.02 4.75 7.01
N LEU A 54 -3.80 4.28 7.26
CA LEU A 54 -2.65 4.92 6.69
C LEU A 54 -2.65 4.79 5.17
N ALA A 55 -2.97 3.62 4.68
CA ALA A 55 -2.98 3.37 3.25
C ALA A 55 -3.97 4.31 2.55
N ARG A 56 -5.16 4.44 3.09
CA ARG A 56 -6.17 5.28 2.46
C ARG A 56 -5.78 6.74 2.49
N ALA A 57 -5.15 7.18 3.57
CA ALA A 57 -4.70 8.56 3.64
C ALA A 57 -3.61 8.85 2.62
N LEU A 58 -2.92 7.80 2.17
CA LEU A 58 -1.87 7.94 1.18
C LEU A 58 -2.33 7.52 -0.22
N ASP A 59 -3.62 7.39 -0.40
CA ASP A 59 -4.22 7.00 -1.67
C ASP A 59 -3.77 5.62 -2.12
N LEU A 60 -3.58 4.74 -1.16
CA LEU A 60 -3.22 3.36 -1.44
C LEU A 60 -4.38 2.46 -1.05
N GLU A 61 -4.47 1.33 -1.68
CA GLU A 61 -5.50 0.37 -1.36
C GLU A 61 -4.83 -0.93 -0.91
N LEU A 62 -5.28 -1.46 0.22
CA LEU A 62 -4.73 -2.71 0.71
C LEU A 62 -5.48 -3.86 0.07
N MET A 63 -4.76 -4.79 -0.50
CA MET A 63 -5.43 -5.94 -1.07
C MET A 63 -4.59 -7.18 -0.87
N LEU A 64 -5.24 -8.31 -0.86
CA LEU A 64 -4.57 -9.60 -0.75
C LEU A 64 -4.72 -10.27 -2.11
N ILE A 65 -3.62 -10.72 -2.65
CA ILE A 65 -3.66 -11.37 -3.95
C ILE A 65 -3.09 -12.77 -3.85
N PRO A 66 -3.55 -13.69 -4.68
CA PRO A 66 -2.97 -15.02 -4.70
C PRO A 66 -1.50 -14.92 -5.05
N ARG A 67 -0.71 -15.76 -4.40
CA ARG A 67 0.72 -15.72 -4.63
C ARG A 67 1.07 -15.94 -6.10
N SER A 68 0.29 -16.71 -6.79
CA SER A 68 0.55 -16.99 -8.18
C SER A 68 0.44 -15.75 -9.07
N LEU A 69 -0.26 -14.72 -8.61
CA LEU A 69 -0.40 -13.50 -9.39
C LEU A 69 0.62 -12.45 -9.02
N PHE A 70 1.44 -12.71 -8.01
CA PHE A 70 2.38 -11.70 -7.55
C PHE A 70 3.33 -11.21 -8.63
N PRO A 71 3.90 -12.04 -9.48
CA PRO A 71 4.82 -11.51 -10.49
C PRO A 71 4.16 -10.52 -11.43
N ALA A 72 2.92 -10.78 -11.80
CA ALA A 72 2.20 -9.88 -12.69
C ALA A 72 1.94 -8.55 -12.03
N VAL A 73 1.50 -8.57 -10.76
CA VAL A 73 1.22 -7.36 -10.04
C VAL A 73 2.50 -6.55 -9.84
N ASN A 74 3.58 -7.22 -9.49
CA ASN A 74 4.84 -6.56 -9.27
C ASN A 74 5.33 -5.89 -10.55
N SER A 75 5.14 -6.55 -11.69
CA SER A 75 5.55 -6.01 -12.96
C SER A 75 4.75 -4.75 -13.29
N ILE A 76 3.46 -4.78 -13.04
CA ILE A 76 2.61 -3.62 -13.28
C ILE A 76 3.03 -2.46 -12.40
N THR A 77 3.33 -2.73 -11.16
CA THR A 77 3.74 -1.69 -10.24
C THR A 77 5.04 -1.05 -10.68
N GLN A 78 5.96 -1.85 -11.17
CA GLN A 78 7.23 -1.30 -11.63
C GLN A 78 7.04 -0.47 -12.89
N LYS A 79 6.17 -0.91 -13.78
CA LYS A 79 5.92 -0.13 -14.97
C LYS A 79 5.27 1.19 -14.61
N LYS A 80 4.46 1.18 -13.58
CA LYS A 80 3.83 2.40 -13.19
C LYS A 80 4.85 3.44 -12.81
N SER A 81 5.95 3.03 -12.24
CA SER A 81 6.95 3.98 -11.83
C SER A 81 7.59 4.67 -13.03
N THR A 82 7.39 4.17 -14.23
CA THR A 82 7.93 4.83 -15.38
C THR A 82 6.92 5.78 -15.97
N GLY A 83 5.76 5.84 -15.39
CA GLY A 83 4.77 6.75 -15.89
C GLY A 83 3.87 6.19 -16.94
N ASP A 84 4.07 5.03 -17.35
CA ASP A 84 3.28 4.45 -18.38
C ASP A 84 2.10 3.75 -17.80
N THR A 85 1.16 4.46 -17.31
CA THR A 85 0.11 3.81 -16.61
C THR A 85 -1.09 3.59 -17.43
N GLY A 86 -1.27 4.30 -18.43
CA GLY A 86 -2.51 4.15 -19.13
C GLY A 86 -2.77 2.79 -19.63
N SER A 87 -1.76 2.11 -19.94
CA SER A 87 -1.97 0.83 -20.54
C SER A 87 -2.37 -0.20 -19.61
N ILE A 88 -2.44 0.07 -18.38
CA ILE A 88 -2.67 -0.90 -17.50
C ILE A 88 -3.97 -1.18 -17.24
N ALA A 89 -4.75 -0.56 -17.50
CA ALA A 89 -6.00 -0.73 -17.17
C ALA A 89 -6.54 -1.97 -17.30
N PRO A 90 -6.45 -2.86 -17.38
CA PRO A 90 -7.05 -4.00 -17.53
C PRO A 90 -7.97 -4.35 -16.55
N GLY A 91 -8.85 -3.74 -16.39
CA GLY A 91 -9.89 -4.23 -15.65
C GLY A 91 -10.12 -5.67 -15.83
N PRO A 92 -9.83 -6.19 -16.94
CA PRO A 92 -10.07 -7.58 -17.16
C PRO A 92 -9.46 -8.46 -16.14
N ALA A 93 -8.37 -8.07 -15.67
CA ALA A 93 -7.71 -8.89 -14.68
C ALA A 93 -8.59 -9.06 -13.47
N TYR A 94 -9.33 -8.05 -13.16
CA TYR A 94 -10.13 -8.16 -11.99
C TYR A 94 -11.30 -9.04 -12.22
N GLN A 95 -11.78 -9.04 -13.41
CA GLN A 95 -12.89 -9.86 -13.67
C GLN A 95 -12.56 -11.30 -13.56
N LEU A 96 -11.35 -11.62 -13.86
CA LEU A 96 -10.99 -12.97 -13.68
C LEU A 96 -11.11 -13.37 -12.26
N GLY A 97 -10.74 -12.51 -11.39
CA GLY A 97 -10.86 -12.83 -10.00
C GLY A 97 -12.29 -13.01 -9.62
N ASN A 98 -13.14 -12.29 -10.24
CA ASN A 98 -14.45 -12.40 -9.89
C ASN A 98 -15.01 -13.69 -10.22
N GLU A 99 -14.80 -14.16 -11.31
CA GLU A 99 -15.39 -15.29 -11.60
C GLU A 99 -14.97 -16.35 -10.91
N ALA A 100 -14.01 -16.23 -10.55
CA ALA A 100 -13.62 -17.30 -9.80
C ALA A 100 -14.52 -17.49 -8.76
N ASP A 101 -15.08 -16.85 -8.78
CA ASP A 101 -15.77 -17.12 -7.88
C ASP A 101 -16.67 -17.80 -7.95
N ASP A 102 -16.79 -17.77 -8.30
CA ASP A 102 -17.43 -18.40 -8.45
C ASP A 102 -17.52 -19.37 -8.42
N GLU A 103 -17.26 -19.40 -8.37
CA GLU A 103 -17.28 -20.28 -8.39
C GLU A 103 -17.23 -20.80 -8.16
#